data_bbb23463982f779d941a0b80684ca265
#
_entry.id   bbb23463982f779d941a0b80684ca265
#
_cell.length_a   1.000
_cell.length_b   1.000
_cell.length_c   1.000
_cell.angle_alpha   90.00
_cell.angle_beta   90.00
_cell.angle_gamma   90.00
#
_symmetry.space_group_name_H-M   'P 1'
#
loop_
_entity.id
_entity.type
_entity.pdbx_description
1 polymer ?
#
loop_
_entity_poly.entity_id
_entity_poly.type
_entity_poly.pdbx_seq_one_letter_code
_entity_poly.pdbx_strand_id
1 'polypeptide(L)'
;MPGYAVVLQKQYSYKPETLQRLGNLLQMPVEEINAKIKASENFYEPIMLKNNLDQQMVTKIEEQRRYMPEVMLSVQPIRNYPYHELAVHALGYVGEVSSYEIEQGLFKNISQGSLVGKGGLEKSYDKYLRGEDGAFMEEVDVAGNVVKHYDSVQPVPGKNLKLTIDYELQKELETFTDKHLAFLRSS
;
A
#
# COMPACT_ATOMS: atom_id res chain seq x y z
N MET A 1 9.92 5.41 -4.50
CA MET A 1 9.81 4.87 -5.88
C MET A 1 8.35 4.60 -6.20
N PRO A 2 7.87 4.74 -7.45
CA PRO A 2 6.55 4.27 -7.80
C PRO A 2 6.51 2.74 -7.71
N GLY A 3 5.48 2.23 -7.11
CA GLY A 3 5.18 0.81 -7.08
C GLY A 3 3.81 0.55 -7.66
N TYR A 4 3.49 -0.70 -7.93
CA TYR A 4 2.22 -1.10 -8.50
C TYR A 4 1.40 -1.86 -7.47
N ALA A 5 0.10 -1.59 -7.45
CA ALA A 5 -0.88 -2.34 -6.68
C ALA A 5 -1.96 -2.88 -7.61
N VAL A 6 -2.49 -4.05 -7.30
CA VAL A 6 -3.71 -4.56 -7.94
C VAL A 6 -4.90 -4.10 -7.13
N VAL A 7 -5.80 -3.43 -7.83
CA VAL A 7 -7.10 -3.02 -7.29
C VAL A 7 -8.22 -3.66 -8.10
N LEU A 8 -9.28 -4.03 -7.41
CA LEU A 8 -10.48 -4.60 -7.99
C LEU A 8 -11.59 -3.56 -7.94
N GLN A 9 -12.13 -3.18 -9.09
CA GLN A 9 -13.29 -2.30 -9.13
C GLN A 9 -14.48 -3.00 -8.48
N LYS A 10 -15.11 -2.34 -7.51
CA LYS A 10 -16.19 -2.97 -6.76
C LYS A 10 -17.42 -3.18 -7.63
N GLN A 11 -17.94 -4.39 -7.59
CA GLN A 11 -19.14 -4.82 -8.32
C GLN A 11 -20.06 -5.58 -7.38
N TYR A 12 -21.34 -5.72 -7.75
CA TYR A 12 -22.32 -6.52 -6.99
C TYR A 12 -21.99 -8.01 -6.97
N SER A 13 -21.37 -8.50 -8.05
CA SER A 13 -20.93 -9.90 -8.15
C SER A 13 -19.74 -10.02 -9.09
N TYR A 14 -18.87 -10.97 -8.81
CA TYR A 14 -17.72 -11.31 -9.66
C TYR A 14 -17.89 -12.70 -10.23
N LYS A 15 -17.41 -12.91 -11.44
CA LYS A 15 -17.37 -14.25 -12.05
C LYS A 15 -16.38 -15.13 -11.27
N PRO A 16 -16.75 -16.37 -10.89
CA PRO A 16 -15.85 -17.26 -10.18
C PRO A 16 -14.51 -17.48 -10.92
N GLU A 17 -14.57 -17.49 -12.26
CA GLU A 17 -13.38 -17.64 -13.10
C GLU A 17 -12.40 -16.47 -12.96
N THR A 18 -12.91 -15.23 -12.81
CA THR A 18 -12.07 -14.03 -12.57
C THR A 18 -11.36 -14.15 -11.23
N LEU A 19 -12.08 -14.53 -10.17
CA LEU A 19 -11.49 -14.67 -8.83
C LEU A 19 -10.45 -15.79 -8.79
N GLN A 20 -10.68 -16.92 -9.47
CA GLN A 20 -9.70 -17.99 -9.58
C GLN A 20 -8.45 -17.57 -10.36
N ARG A 21 -8.61 -16.89 -11.51
CA ARG A 21 -7.48 -16.37 -12.28
C ARG A 21 -6.65 -15.40 -11.46
N LEU A 22 -7.34 -14.48 -10.78
CA LEU A 22 -6.70 -13.47 -9.96
C LEU A 22 -5.96 -14.11 -8.77
N GLY A 23 -6.57 -15.09 -8.11
CA GLY A 23 -5.94 -15.87 -7.05
C GLY A 23 -4.64 -16.57 -7.51
N ASN A 24 -4.67 -17.19 -8.68
CA ASN A 24 -3.50 -17.83 -9.26
C ASN A 24 -2.38 -16.83 -9.62
N LEU A 25 -2.74 -15.66 -10.21
CA LEU A 25 -1.79 -14.62 -10.56
C LEU A 25 -1.15 -13.97 -9.33
N LEU A 26 -1.94 -13.68 -8.32
CA LEU A 26 -1.48 -13.02 -7.08
C LEU A 26 -0.87 -14.01 -6.08
N GLN A 27 -0.99 -15.32 -6.33
CA GLN A 27 -0.64 -16.38 -5.37
C GLN A 27 -1.40 -16.22 -4.04
N MET A 28 -2.69 -15.89 -4.15
CA MET A 28 -3.56 -15.58 -3.02
C MET A 28 -4.78 -16.50 -3.07
N PRO A 29 -5.17 -17.13 -1.94
CA PRO A 29 -6.39 -17.93 -1.88
C PRO A 29 -7.63 -17.12 -2.24
N VAL A 30 -8.59 -17.73 -2.95
CA VAL A 30 -9.84 -17.05 -3.34
C VAL A 30 -10.64 -16.61 -2.12
N GLU A 31 -10.52 -17.35 -1.02
CA GLU A 31 -11.16 -17.03 0.27
C GLU A 31 -10.66 -15.70 0.83
N GLU A 32 -9.35 -15.42 0.69
CA GLU A 32 -8.75 -14.16 1.12
C GLU A 32 -9.23 -12.99 0.24
N ILE A 33 -9.31 -13.20 -1.07
CA ILE A 33 -9.87 -12.20 -2.00
C ILE A 33 -11.31 -11.89 -1.61
N ASN A 34 -12.13 -12.92 -1.35
CA ASN A 34 -13.51 -12.76 -0.92
C ASN A 34 -13.62 -12.06 0.44
N ALA A 35 -12.70 -12.33 1.36
CA ALA A 35 -12.65 -11.64 2.65
C ALA A 35 -12.38 -10.13 2.48
N LYS A 36 -11.42 -9.75 1.61
CA LYS A 36 -11.14 -8.35 1.29
C LYS A 36 -12.33 -7.66 0.61
N ILE A 37 -13.03 -8.36 -0.30
CA ILE A 37 -14.24 -7.85 -0.95
C ILE A 37 -15.35 -7.58 0.08
N LYS A 38 -15.58 -8.50 1.02
CA LYS A 38 -16.60 -8.34 2.06
C LYS A 38 -16.24 -7.25 3.08
N ALA A 39 -14.98 -7.10 3.42
CA ALA A 39 -14.50 -6.10 4.36
C ALA A 39 -14.55 -4.67 3.80
N SER A 40 -14.62 -4.49 2.49
CA SER A 40 -14.76 -3.17 1.87
C SER A 40 -16.19 -2.67 2.01
N GLU A 41 -16.42 -1.66 2.84
CA GLU A 41 -17.75 -1.08 3.08
C GLU A 41 -18.16 -0.09 1.97
N ASN A 42 -17.20 0.67 1.44
CA ASN A 42 -17.50 1.70 0.44
C ASN A 42 -17.60 1.08 -0.95
N PHE A 43 -18.77 1.21 -1.58
CA PHE A 43 -19.02 0.70 -2.93
C PHE A 43 -18.26 1.47 -4.02
N TYR A 44 -17.93 2.73 -3.78
CA TYR A 44 -17.31 3.61 -4.77
C TYR A 44 -15.78 3.55 -4.76
N GLU A 45 -15.18 2.90 -3.76
CA GLU A 45 -13.73 2.75 -3.68
C GLU A 45 -13.28 1.41 -4.26
N PRO A 46 -12.23 1.40 -5.10
CA PRO A 46 -11.64 0.15 -5.56
C PRO A 46 -11.04 -0.62 -4.38
N ILE A 47 -11.15 -1.94 -4.42
CA ILE A 47 -10.66 -2.83 -3.38
C ILE A 47 -9.20 -3.14 -3.64
N MET A 48 -8.30 -2.75 -2.75
CA MET A 48 -6.89 -3.10 -2.84
C MET A 48 -6.69 -4.56 -2.48
N LEU A 49 -6.18 -5.36 -3.43
CA LEU A 49 -5.92 -6.78 -3.22
C LEU A 49 -4.48 -7.04 -2.79
N LYS A 50 -3.53 -6.47 -3.53
CA LYS A 50 -2.11 -6.63 -3.25
C LYS A 50 -1.34 -5.40 -3.70
N ASN A 51 -0.44 -4.92 -2.86
CA ASN A 51 0.47 -3.84 -3.17
C ASN A 51 1.90 -4.36 -3.41
N ASN A 52 2.81 -3.47 -3.79
CA ASN A 52 4.21 -3.77 -4.04
C ASN A 52 4.44 -4.95 -5.00
N LEU A 53 3.78 -4.90 -6.17
CA LEU A 53 3.93 -5.92 -7.20
C LEU A 53 5.29 -5.81 -7.88
N ASP A 54 5.89 -6.96 -8.16
CA ASP A 54 7.06 -7.00 -9.03
C ASP A 54 6.68 -6.79 -10.51
N GLN A 55 7.68 -6.44 -11.32
CA GLN A 55 7.47 -6.15 -12.74
C GLN A 55 6.94 -7.36 -13.51
N GLN A 56 7.30 -8.56 -13.12
CA GLN A 56 6.82 -9.79 -13.79
C GLN A 56 5.34 -10.00 -13.53
N MET A 57 4.88 -9.75 -12.30
CA MET A 57 3.46 -9.87 -11.94
C MET A 57 2.62 -8.79 -12.64
N VAL A 58 3.13 -7.55 -12.71
CA VAL A 58 2.50 -6.47 -13.46
C VAL A 58 2.28 -6.87 -14.92
N THR A 59 3.32 -7.39 -15.59
CA THR A 59 3.22 -7.84 -16.98
C THR A 59 2.17 -8.93 -17.16
N LYS A 60 2.18 -9.95 -16.29
CA LYS A 60 1.20 -11.06 -16.34
C LYS A 60 -0.25 -10.58 -16.15
N ILE A 61 -0.46 -9.60 -15.30
CA ILE A 61 -1.80 -9.02 -15.06
C ILE A 61 -2.24 -8.24 -16.30
N GLU A 62 -1.37 -7.39 -16.87
CA GLU A 62 -1.69 -6.63 -18.08
C GLU A 62 -1.99 -7.53 -19.29
N GLU A 63 -1.26 -8.62 -19.48
CA GLU A 63 -1.54 -9.61 -20.52
C GLU A 63 -2.92 -10.25 -20.40
N GLN A 64 -3.40 -10.43 -19.18
CA GLN A 64 -4.70 -11.05 -18.91
C GLN A 64 -5.84 -10.05 -18.68
N ARG A 65 -5.55 -8.75 -18.70
CA ARG A 65 -6.50 -7.68 -18.41
C ARG A 65 -7.79 -7.77 -19.25
N ARG A 66 -7.69 -8.16 -20.51
CA ARG A 66 -8.87 -8.32 -21.37
C ARG A 66 -9.88 -9.37 -20.88
N TYR A 67 -9.46 -10.31 -20.03
CA TYR A 67 -10.32 -11.33 -19.43
C TYR A 67 -10.82 -10.96 -18.03
N MET A 68 -10.29 -9.87 -17.48
CA MET A 68 -10.57 -9.38 -16.13
C MET A 68 -10.70 -7.85 -16.16
N PRO A 69 -11.71 -7.29 -16.87
CA PRO A 69 -11.82 -5.82 -17.05
C PRO A 69 -12.01 -5.06 -15.74
N GLU A 70 -12.54 -5.74 -14.70
CA GLU A 70 -12.71 -5.21 -13.35
C GLU A 70 -11.41 -5.08 -12.55
N VAL A 71 -10.31 -5.67 -13.04
CA VAL A 71 -8.98 -5.61 -12.39
C VAL A 71 -8.18 -4.45 -12.98
N MET A 72 -7.67 -3.59 -12.13
CA MET A 72 -6.87 -2.45 -12.52
C MET A 72 -5.53 -2.45 -11.79
N LEU A 73 -4.51 -1.89 -12.43
CA LEU A 73 -3.24 -1.57 -11.80
C LEU A 73 -3.26 -0.11 -11.36
N SER A 74 -2.99 0.11 -10.09
CA SER A 74 -2.84 1.44 -9.51
C SER A 74 -1.37 1.69 -9.19
N VAL A 75 -0.89 2.89 -9.51
CA VAL A 75 0.46 3.31 -9.12
C VAL A 75 0.39 3.84 -7.69
N GLN A 76 1.17 3.23 -6.80
CA GLN A 76 1.22 3.60 -5.39
C GLN A 76 2.65 4.04 -5.03
N PRO A 77 2.82 5.04 -4.16
CA PRO A 77 4.13 5.39 -3.65
C PRO A 77 4.65 4.29 -2.72
N ILE A 78 5.79 3.68 -3.06
CA ILE A 78 6.45 2.72 -2.19
C ILE A 78 7.50 3.44 -1.36
N ARG A 79 7.47 3.20 -0.05
CA ARG A 79 8.51 3.66 0.85
C ARG A 79 9.80 2.90 0.57
N ASN A 80 10.86 3.61 0.31
CA ASN A 80 12.19 3.06 0.08
C ASN A 80 13.14 3.53 1.19
N TYR A 81 13.86 2.58 1.78
CA TYR A 81 14.89 2.85 2.79
C TYR A 81 16.26 2.59 2.18
N PRO A 82 16.90 3.59 1.55
CA PRO A 82 18.14 3.39 0.78
C PRO A 82 19.31 2.89 1.62
N TYR A 83 19.25 3.10 2.92
CA TYR A 83 20.27 2.63 3.87
C TYR A 83 19.84 1.38 4.67
N HIS A 84 18.83 0.66 4.15
CA HIS A 84 18.30 -0.60 4.72
C HIS A 84 17.92 -0.47 6.21
N GLU A 85 18.71 -1.12 7.09
CA GLU A 85 18.40 -1.22 8.51
C GLU A 85 18.92 -0.03 9.34
N LEU A 86 19.67 0.90 8.74
CA LEU A 86 20.27 2.01 9.45
C LEU A 86 19.21 2.88 10.14
N ALA A 87 19.39 3.11 11.43
CA ALA A 87 18.48 3.88 12.29
C ALA A 87 17.04 3.38 12.29
N VAL A 88 16.79 2.09 11.99
CA VAL A 88 15.45 1.50 11.88
C VAL A 88 14.61 1.72 13.13
N HIS A 89 15.22 1.67 14.31
CA HIS A 89 14.53 1.89 15.58
C HIS A 89 14.05 3.35 15.75
N ALA A 90 14.76 4.30 15.17
CA ALA A 90 14.36 5.72 15.18
C ALA A 90 13.40 6.02 14.03
N LEU A 91 13.73 5.60 12.81
CA LEU A 91 12.91 5.84 11.61
C LEU A 91 11.57 5.11 11.69
N GLY A 92 11.59 3.86 12.12
CA GLY A 92 10.42 3.00 12.10
C GLY A 92 10.14 2.44 10.71
N TYR A 93 8.89 2.04 10.49
CA TYR A 93 8.46 1.43 9.24
C TYR A 93 7.01 1.79 8.91
N VAL A 94 6.63 1.59 7.67
CA VAL A 94 5.25 1.70 7.19
C VAL A 94 4.63 0.31 7.00
N GLY A 95 3.33 0.21 7.15
CA GLY A 95 2.58 -1.02 6.93
C GLY A 95 1.14 -0.73 6.58
N GLU A 96 0.41 -1.74 6.13
CA GLU A 96 -1.01 -1.59 5.81
C GLU A 96 -1.82 -1.27 7.07
N VAL A 97 -2.78 -0.34 6.92
CA VAL A 97 -3.75 -0.07 7.98
C VAL A 97 -4.68 -1.28 8.13
N SER A 98 -4.89 -1.71 9.37
CA SER A 98 -5.81 -2.79 9.70
C SER A 98 -7.23 -2.26 9.91
N SER A 99 -8.24 -3.13 9.72
CA SER A 99 -9.64 -2.79 10.01
C SER A 99 -9.81 -2.32 11.45
N TYR A 100 -9.13 -2.95 12.40
CA TYR A 100 -9.15 -2.54 13.81
C TYR A 100 -8.66 -1.11 14.02
N GLU A 101 -7.58 -0.69 13.35
CA GLU A 101 -7.04 0.67 13.47
C GLU A 101 -7.98 1.71 12.88
N ILE A 102 -8.72 1.35 11.81
CA ILE A 102 -9.76 2.20 11.22
C ILE A 102 -10.93 2.36 12.18
N GLU A 103 -11.45 1.26 12.74
CA GLU A 103 -12.55 1.25 13.72
C GLU A 103 -12.21 2.07 14.98
N GLN A 104 -10.97 2.02 15.43
CA GLN A 104 -10.50 2.83 16.55
C GLN A 104 -10.32 4.32 16.21
N GLY A 105 -10.50 4.70 14.94
CA GLY A 105 -10.36 6.09 14.49
C GLY A 105 -8.93 6.64 14.61
N LEU A 106 -7.93 5.76 14.66
CA LEU A 106 -6.52 6.15 14.75
C LEU A 106 -6.04 6.91 13.52
N PHE A 107 -6.66 6.64 12.39
CA PHE A 107 -6.38 7.29 11.12
C PHE A 107 -7.67 7.83 10.52
N LYS A 108 -7.67 9.11 10.10
CA LYS A 108 -8.83 9.74 9.46
C LYS A 108 -8.67 9.73 7.94
N ASN A 109 -9.76 9.50 7.23
CA ASN A 109 -9.83 9.55 5.76
C ASN A 109 -8.82 8.60 5.11
N ILE A 110 -8.75 7.36 5.60
CA ILE A 110 -7.86 6.34 5.08
C ILE A 110 -8.65 5.10 4.72
N SER A 111 -8.46 4.64 3.49
CA SER A 111 -9.07 3.41 3.00
C SER A 111 -8.29 2.19 3.52
N GLN A 112 -9.00 1.08 3.66
CA GLN A 112 -8.38 -0.19 4.03
C GLN A 112 -7.27 -0.58 3.04
N GLY A 113 -6.15 -1.06 3.55
CA GLY A 113 -4.97 -1.43 2.75
C GLY A 113 -4.02 -0.25 2.43
N SER A 114 -4.36 0.99 2.79
CA SER A 114 -3.44 2.11 2.69
C SER A 114 -2.23 1.93 3.59
N LEU A 115 -1.08 2.45 3.15
CA LEU A 115 0.16 2.41 3.94
C LEU A 115 0.19 3.55 4.95
N VAL A 116 0.48 3.22 6.19
CA VAL A 116 0.59 4.16 7.31
C VAL A 116 1.85 3.88 8.14
N GLY A 117 2.36 4.87 8.83
CA GLY A 117 3.48 4.71 9.75
C GLY A 117 3.10 3.83 10.96
N LYS A 118 3.83 2.73 11.18
CA LYS A 118 3.58 1.77 12.27
C LYS A 118 4.50 1.98 13.46
N GLY A 119 5.65 2.55 13.27
CA GLY A 119 6.64 2.77 14.33
C GLY A 119 7.51 4.00 14.10
N GLY A 120 8.23 4.42 15.12
CA GLY A 120 9.23 5.47 15.06
C GLY A 120 8.73 6.81 14.51
N LEU A 121 9.59 7.48 13.76
CA LEU A 121 9.29 8.76 13.12
C LEU A 121 8.21 8.60 12.04
N GLU A 122 8.17 7.48 11.31
CA GLU A 122 7.12 7.22 10.32
C GLU A 122 5.73 7.29 10.96
N LYS A 123 5.54 6.73 12.17
CA LYS A 123 4.28 6.80 12.90
C LYS A 123 4.03 8.20 13.48
N SER A 124 5.03 8.80 14.09
CA SER A 124 4.88 10.09 14.79
C SER A 124 4.57 11.23 13.83
N TYR A 125 5.08 11.15 12.61
CA TYR A 125 4.93 12.16 11.58
C TYR A 125 4.10 11.69 10.37
N ASP A 126 3.39 10.57 10.47
CA ASP A 126 2.58 9.98 9.39
C ASP A 126 1.71 11.01 8.68
N LYS A 127 0.98 11.83 9.43
CA LYS A 127 0.13 12.90 8.90
C LYS A 127 0.85 13.88 7.97
N TYR A 128 2.14 14.13 8.21
CA TYR A 128 2.95 15.05 7.40
C TYR A 128 3.64 14.35 6.24
N LEU A 129 4.02 13.09 6.43
CA LEU A 129 4.79 12.31 5.46
C LEU A 129 3.92 11.68 4.38
N ARG A 130 2.68 11.32 4.68
CA ARG A 130 1.79 10.59 3.78
C ARG A 130 1.25 11.46 2.65
N GLY A 131 0.93 12.74 2.90
CA GLY A 131 0.23 13.60 1.95
C GLY A 131 -1.28 13.37 1.95
N GLU A 132 -1.93 13.80 0.88
CA GLU A 132 -3.38 13.68 0.69
C GLU A 132 -3.65 13.01 -0.66
N ASP A 133 -4.51 12.00 -0.66
CA ASP A 133 -4.87 11.27 -1.87
C ASP A 133 -5.72 12.15 -2.80
N GLY A 134 -5.49 12.01 -4.10
CA GLY A 134 -6.36 12.59 -5.11
C GLY A 134 -7.64 11.75 -5.28
N ALA A 135 -8.63 12.32 -5.94
CA ALA A 135 -9.88 11.64 -6.26
C ALA A 135 -10.32 11.92 -7.69
N PHE A 136 -10.80 10.88 -8.37
CA PHE A 136 -11.52 11.00 -9.63
C PHE A 136 -12.99 10.74 -9.37
N MET A 137 -13.85 11.55 -9.94
CA MET A 137 -15.28 11.34 -9.90
C MET A 137 -15.77 11.11 -11.32
N GLU A 138 -16.37 9.95 -11.54
CA GLU A 138 -16.90 9.54 -12.84
C GLU A 138 -18.35 9.09 -12.66
N GLU A 139 -19.19 9.48 -13.59
CA GLU A 139 -20.54 8.95 -13.71
C GLU A 139 -20.50 7.73 -14.62
N VAL A 140 -21.03 6.62 -14.14
CA VAL A 140 -21.08 5.36 -14.89
C VAL A 140 -22.53 4.95 -15.13
N ASP A 141 -22.79 4.32 -16.28
CA ASP A 141 -24.08 3.73 -16.57
C ASP A 141 -24.29 2.39 -15.82
N VAL A 142 -25.46 1.79 -15.96
CA VAL A 142 -25.79 0.50 -15.33
C VAL A 142 -24.93 -0.67 -15.80
N ALA A 143 -24.20 -0.51 -16.91
CA ALA A 143 -23.26 -1.50 -17.44
C ALA A 143 -21.82 -1.23 -16.98
N GLY A 144 -21.57 -0.13 -16.23
CA GLY A 144 -20.25 0.26 -15.74
C GLY A 144 -19.43 1.08 -16.74
N ASN A 145 -20.01 1.56 -17.85
CA ASN A 145 -19.29 2.43 -18.78
C ASN A 145 -19.29 3.87 -18.26
N VAL A 146 -18.15 4.53 -18.38
CA VAL A 146 -18.04 5.94 -18.01
C VAL A 146 -18.82 6.81 -18.98
N VAL A 147 -19.82 7.52 -18.44
CA VAL A 147 -20.68 8.44 -19.19
C VAL A 147 -20.17 9.87 -19.10
N LYS A 148 -19.59 10.23 -17.94
CA LYS A 148 -19.10 11.58 -17.70
C LYS A 148 -17.95 11.59 -16.71
N HIS A 149 -16.94 12.41 -16.99
CA HIS A 149 -15.86 12.72 -16.07
C HIS A 149 -16.19 14.04 -15.37
N TYR A 150 -15.96 14.11 -14.08
CA TYR A 150 -16.03 15.33 -13.28
C TYR A 150 -14.62 15.84 -12.96
N ASP A 151 -14.53 17.00 -12.34
CA ASP A 151 -13.25 17.57 -11.95
C ASP A 151 -12.54 16.65 -10.95
N SER A 152 -11.27 16.36 -11.23
CA SER A 152 -10.43 15.55 -10.37
C SER A 152 -9.78 16.40 -9.27
N VAL A 153 -9.71 15.84 -8.08
CA VAL A 153 -8.89 16.39 -7.00
C VAL A 153 -7.47 15.88 -7.17
N GLN A 154 -6.52 16.79 -7.36
CA GLN A 154 -5.12 16.39 -7.52
C GLN A 154 -4.53 15.92 -6.19
N PRO A 155 -3.69 14.87 -6.17
CA PRO A 155 -3.02 14.42 -4.96
C PRO A 155 -2.01 15.46 -4.48
N VAL A 156 -1.91 15.63 -3.17
CA VAL A 156 -0.93 16.51 -2.53
C VAL A 156 0.18 15.66 -1.93
N PRO A 157 1.43 15.77 -2.40
CA PRO A 157 2.52 14.98 -1.86
C PRO A 157 2.81 15.31 -0.40
N GLY A 158 3.27 14.32 0.36
CA GLY A 158 3.71 14.50 1.73
C GLY A 158 4.92 15.43 1.85
N LYS A 159 5.14 15.92 3.06
CA LYS A 159 6.23 16.84 3.37
C LYS A 159 7.53 16.09 3.65
N ASN A 160 8.67 16.75 3.41
CA ASN A 160 9.97 16.22 3.78
C ASN A 160 10.25 16.47 5.27
N LEU A 161 10.82 15.48 5.94
CA LEU A 161 11.30 15.59 7.32
C LEU A 161 12.83 15.57 7.31
N LYS A 162 13.45 16.67 7.76
CA LYS A 162 14.90 16.73 7.94
C LYS A 162 15.25 16.31 9.36
N LEU A 163 16.08 15.29 9.50
CA LEU A 163 16.53 14.76 10.78
C LEU A 163 17.88 15.38 11.18
N THR A 164 18.16 15.33 12.47
CA THR A 164 19.44 15.72 13.07
C THR A 164 20.38 14.53 13.28
N ILE A 165 20.00 13.35 12.77
CA ILE A 165 20.82 12.14 12.82
C ILE A 165 22.00 12.33 11.86
N ASP A 166 23.21 12.18 12.38
CA ASP A 166 24.42 12.09 11.57
C ASP A 166 24.57 10.67 11.04
N TYR A 167 24.64 10.54 9.73
CA TYR A 167 24.66 9.24 9.06
C TYR A 167 25.92 8.43 9.41
N GLU A 168 27.10 9.06 9.36
CA GLU A 168 28.36 8.36 9.60
C GLU A 168 28.48 7.92 11.06
N LEU A 169 28.12 8.80 11.99
CA LEU A 169 28.11 8.47 13.41
C LEU A 169 27.14 7.33 13.73
N GLN A 170 25.94 7.38 13.18
CA GLN A 170 24.93 6.32 13.37
C GLN A 170 25.42 4.97 12.86
N LYS A 171 26.02 4.93 11.69
CA LYS A 171 26.57 3.73 11.06
C LYS A 171 27.70 3.11 11.89
N GLU A 172 28.62 3.95 12.40
CA GLU A 172 29.71 3.49 13.25
C GLU A 172 29.20 2.93 14.58
N LEU A 173 28.21 3.58 15.21
CA LEU A 173 27.59 3.12 16.45
C LEU A 173 26.91 1.75 16.27
N GLU A 174 26.14 1.55 15.20
CA GLU A 174 25.49 0.27 14.92
C GLU A 174 26.52 -0.83 14.66
N THR A 175 27.53 -0.54 13.84
CA THR A 175 28.62 -1.49 13.56
C THR A 175 29.36 -1.90 14.83
N PHE A 176 29.64 -0.95 15.72
CA PHE A 176 30.28 -1.22 17.01
C PHE A 176 29.39 -2.09 17.90
N THR A 177 28.11 -1.75 17.99
CA THR A 177 27.13 -2.48 18.80
C THR A 177 27.00 -3.92 18.33
N ASP A 178 26.91 -4.18 17.03
CA ASP A 178 26.79 -5.51 16.46
C ASP A 178 28.02 -6.37 16.75
N LYS A 179 29.22 -5.80 16.59
CA LYS A 179 30.47 -6.48 16.95
C LYS A 179 30.52 -6.85 18.43
N HIS A 180 30.09 -5.95 19.30
CA HIS A 180 30.08 -6.17 20.73
C HIS A 180 29.05 -7.24 21.16
N LEU A 181 27.86 -7.21 20.57
CA LEU A 181 26.83 -8.23 20.79
C LEU A 181 27.28 -9.61 20.28
N ALA A 182 27.94 -9.68 19.14
CA ALA A 182 28.52 -10.92 18.63
C ALA A 182 29.56 -11.50 19.58
N PHE A 183 30.44 -10.67 20.13
CA PHE A 183 31.41 -11.06 21.15
C PHE A 183 30.74 -11.62 22.39
N LEU A 184 29.72 -10.94 22.94
CA LEU A 184 29.00 -11.39 24.13
C LEU A 184 28.24 -12.71 23.94
N ARG A 185 27.77 -13.00 22.72
CA ARG A 185 27.09 -14.27 22.39
C ARG A 185 28.04 -15.44 22.20
N SER A 186 29.32 -15.19 21.97
CA SER A 186 30.36 -16.20 21.76
C SER A 186 31.13 -16.55 23.05
N SER A 187 30.92 -15.79 24.12
CA SER A 187 31.45 -16.00 25.47
C SER A 187 30.48 -16.74 26.36
#